data_4699e5cd18bda5ad0228ddf00ec2c96b
#
_entry.id   4699e5cd18bda5ad0228ddf00ec2c96b
#
_cell.length_a   1.000
_cell.length_b   1.000
_cell.length_c   1.000
_cell.angle_alpha   90.00
_cell.angle_beta   90.00
_cell.angle_gamma   90.00
#
_symmetry.space_group_name_H-M   'P 1'
#
loop_
_entity.id
_entity.type
_entity.pdbx_description
1 polymer ?
#
loop_
_entity_poly.entity_id
_entity_poly.type
_entity_poly.pdbx_seq_one_letter_code
_entity_poly.pdbx_strand_id
1 'polypeptide(L)'
;MNLKKTLYLCLSAGLISGMESAYAHVPDEMPIETVQRIGDKLIRETPFEYQLVVAPRQTRLAETEFVDFGRTFGTRRPAEAYAYTQLTSDRDTVLLMEIEHNDACSIWCNDRLVYEKKGERPFSLLFEERSVEMSFSFSLPLRKGENTLLVKSATGGGEWCVMFQLPSDKDAVLAYERWYPEIGLSRTPRVSREVASLSNWLVCGPFAVSDDCLFDPVQPLRFGTMYAGLDGGVTWTIPKQEVLGDVIDPAPWGTTYQWNYHNGGVAWAMQQLSEVSGKPCYRDWADRFCDYHIDGIPFVRHQVLDLKALKSANHFIINPSLLDFTLAPALPFIYRLRTEPEFGNREAYERFIDGMMSYSRTGQIRSEGMRNYNRTTPERYTVWVDDMFMGIPFLMQAAQYAPTEEERDAFYDDAARQVIDFTRHVWDKKAKLYMHANYTSRPEVKLPHWSRANGWAVWAMSDVLMALPETHPLYKKVLKQFRTTVRSLVRYQDASGFWRNVIDRPDSPCEVSGTAIFTMAIARGVRLGWLDAEYAAVAERAWKALTTEIDLDGTVHKICVGTMCSTDEEYYVTRPFYDDDTHGSFAVLFAGVEMQRLLNRKK
;
A
#
# COMPACT_ATOMS: atom_id res chain seq x y z
N MET A 1 -42.00 -25.76 1.11
CA MET A 1 -42.06 -26.18 -0.30
C MET A 1 -41.58 -25.02 -1.17
N ASN A 2 -40.38 -25.13 -1.55
CA ASN A 2 -39.59 -24.50 -2.61
C ASN A 2 -40.19 -23.32 -3.40
N LEU A 3 -39.60 -22.14 -3.13
CA LEU A 3 -39.70 -20.96 -3.99
C LEU A 3 -38.35 -20.21 -4.06
N LYS A 4 -37.23 -20.92 -4.14
CA LYS A 4 -35.86 -20.34 -4.29
C LYS A 4 -34.99 -21.03 -5.35
N LYS A 5 -35.59 -21.74 -6.31
CA LYS A 5 -34.85 -22.44 -7.39
C LYS A 5 -35.22 -22.05 -8.82
N THR A 6 -35.90 -20.95 -9.05
CA THR A 6 -36.40 -20.61 -10.40
C THR A 6 -35.94 -19.24 -10.90
N LEU A 7 -34.82 -18.74 -10.46
CA LEU A 7 -34.30 -17.46 -10.98
C LEU A 7 -32.85 -17.51 -11.51
N TYR A 8 -32.31 -18.68 -11.77
CA TYR A 8 -30.95 -18.83 -12.30
C TYR A 8 -30.81 -19.62 -13.60
N LEU A 9 -31.92 -19.82 -14.33
CA LEU A 9 -31.87 -20.66 -15.55
C LEU A 9 -32.66 -20.09 -16.75
N CYS A 10 -32.77 -18.78 -16.89
CA CYS A 10 -33.40 -18.16 -18.06
C CYS A 10 -32.64 -16.95 -18.64
N LEU A 11 -31.31 -17.01 -18.67
CA LEU A 11 -30.49 -16.00 -19.40
C LEU A 11 -29.28 -16.61 -20.12
N SER A 12 -29.50 -17.78 -20.72
CA SER A 12 -28.51 -18.33 -21.64
C SER A 12 -29.20 -18.96 -22.83
N ALA A 13 -29.80 -18.17 -23.68
CA ALA A 13 -30.00 -18.43 -25.11
C ALA A 13 -30.79 -17.27 -25.72
N GLY A 14 -30.12 -16.41 -26.46
CA GLY A 14 -30.82 -15.50 -27.36
C GLY A 14 -30.14 -14.13 -27.48
N LEU A 15 -29.54 -13.94 -28.65
CA LEU A 15 -29.06 -12.66 -29.21
C LEU A 15 -27.64 -12.23 -28.88
N ILE A 16 -26.68 -12.97 -29.43
CA ILE A 16 -25.49 -12.35 -29.98
C ILE A 16 -25.93 -11.68 -31.31
N SER A 17 -26.37 -10.45 -31.22
CA SER A 17 -26.43 -9.55 -32.36
C SER A 17 -25.74 -8.25 -31.94
N GLY A 18 -24.56 -8.00 -32.51
CA GLY A 18 -23.86 -6.74 -32.69
C GLY A 18 -24.43 -5.52 -31.99
N MET A 19 -24.07 -5.34 -30.72
CA MET A 19 -23.84 -4.01 -30.18
C MET A 19 -22.32 -3.82 -30.17
N GLU A 20 -21.74 -3.42 -31.31
CA GLU A 20 -20.60 -2.56 -31.29
C GLU A 20 -21.03 -1.36 -30.44
N SER A 21 -20.53 -1.29 -29.21
CA SER A 21 -20.57 -0.10 -28.38
C SER A 21 -19.91 0.99 -29.21
N ALA A 22 -20.69 1.87 -29.80
CA ALA A 22 -20.18 3.05 -30.46
C ALA A 22 -19.55 3.91 -29.38
N TYR A 23 -18.24 3.74 -29.15
CA TYR A 23 -17.43 4.67 -28.38
C TYR A 23 -17.60 6.03 -29.05
N ALA A 24 -18.37 6.89 -28.42
CA ALA A 24 -18.64 8.22 -28.94
C ALA A 24 -17.41 9.11 -28.72
N HIS A 25 -16.38 8.87 -29.52
CA HIS A 25 -15.27 9.81 -29.62
C HIS A 25 -15.85 11.15 -30.12
N VAL A 26 -15.69 12.20 -29.33
CA VAL A 26 -16.02 13.57 -29.72
C VAL A 26 -14.79 14.14 -30.44
N PRO A 27 -14.82 14.28 -31.78
CA PRO A 27 -13.71 14.88 -32.51
C PRO A 27 -13.46 16.29 -31.98
N ASP A 28 -12.18 16.63 -31.75
CA ASP A 28 -11.71 17.96 -31.35
C ASP A 28 -12.06 18.40 -29.91
N GLU A 29 -12.47 17.50 -29.03
CA GLU A 29 -12.68 17.84 -27.63
C GLU A 29 -11.35 18.20 -26.93
N MET A 30 -11.37 19.27 -26.15
CA MET A 30 -10.20 19.70 -25.39
C MET A 30 -9.90 18.69 -24.25
N PRO A 31 -8.62 18.41 -23.93
CA PRO A 31 -8.27 17.46 -22.88
C PRO A 31 -8.94 17.76 -21.54
N ILE A 32 -9.12 19.04 -21.22
CA ILE A 32 -9.80 19.44 -19.98
C ILE A 32 -11.27 19.02 -19.96
N GLU A 33 -11.96 19.09 -21.09
CA GLU A 33 -13.37 18.71 -21.21
C GLU A 33 -13.55 17.21 -21.00
N THR A 34 -12.66 16.40 -21.58
CA THR A 34 -12.64 14.95 -21.41
C THR A 34 -12.48 14.56 -19.94
N VAL A 35 -11.48 15.14 -19.23
CA VAL A 35 -11.25 14.77 -17.82
C VAL A 35 -12.27 15.40 -16.87
N GLN A 36 -12.96 16.46 -17.26
CA GLN A 36 -14.11 16.98 -16.51
C GLN A 36 -15.24 15.95 -16.44
N ARG A 37 -15.47 15.16 -17.49
CA ARG A 37 -16.46 14.07 -17.44
C ARG A 37 -16.16 13.06 -16.33
N ILE A 38 -14.88 12.68 -16.18
CA ILE A 38 -14.44 11.79 -15.09
C ILE A 38 -14.66 12.47 -13.71
N GLY A 39 -14.26 13.73 -13.58
CA GLY A 39 -14.45 14.50 -12.35
C GLY A 39 -15.93 14.68 -11.99
N ASP A 40 -16.77 14.96 -12.98
CA ASP A 40 -18.22 15.12 -12.79
C ASP A 40 -18.88 13.78 -12.39
N LYS A 41 -18.41 12.67 -12.92
CA LYS A 41 -18.82 11.33 -12.49
C LYS A 41 -18.45 11.08 -11.01
N LEU A 42 -17.21 11.34 -10.64
CA LEU A 42 -16.75 11.19 -9.25
C LEU A 42 -17.59 12.03 -8.28
N ILE A 43 -17.94 13.27 -8.65
CA ILE A 43 -18.80 14.14 -7.82
C ILE A 43 -20.20 13.52 -7.63
N ARG A 44 -20.77 12.95 -8.69
CA ARG A 44 -22.10 12.32 -8.61
C ARG A 44 -22.11 11.04 -7.78
N GLU A 45 -21.06 10.25 -7.86
CA GLU A 45 -21.04 8.86 -7.35
C GLU A 45 -20.38 8.72 -5.98
N THR A 46 -19.73 9.78 -5.47
CA THR A 46 -19.08 9.71 -4.16
C THR A 46 -19.88 10.49 -3.12
N PRO A 47 -20.68 9.83 -2.28
CA PRO A 47 -21.54 10.53 -1.31
C PRO A 47 -20.76 11.10 -0.12
N PHE A 48 -19.57 10.59 0.21
CA PHE A 48 -18.84 10.87 1.45
C PHE A 48 -19.70 10.71 2.71
N GLU A 49 -20.59 9.78 2.69
CA GLU A 49 -21.41 9.43 3.84
C GLU A 49 -20.74 8.26 4.57
N TYR A 50 -20.78 8.31 5.90
CA TYR A 50 -20.41 7.16 6.71
C TYR A 50 -21.45 6.07 6.47
N GLN A 51 -21.12 5.11 5.63
CA GLN A 51 -21.93 3.91 5.52
C GLN A 51 -21.65 3.07 6.76
N LEU A 52 -22.65 2.92 7.59
CA LEU A 52 -22.64 1.94 8.67
C LEU A 52 -22.75 0.55 8.02
N VAL A 53 -21.61 0.00 7.66
CA VAL A 53 -21.54 -1.42 7.36
C VAL A 53 -21.30 -2.12 8.68
N VAL A 54 -22.37 -2.64 9.25
CA VAL A 54 -22.26 -3.55 10.38
C VAL A 54 -21.65 -4.84 9.85
N ALA A 55 -20.33 -4.94 9.95
CA ALA A 55 -19.67 -6.20 9.72
C ALA A 55 -20.15 -7.22 10.76
N PRO A 56 -20.43 -8.46 10.37
CA PRO A 56 -20.76 -9.50 11.33
C PRO A 56 -19.72 -9.54 12.43
N ARG A 57 -20.16 -9.69 13.67
CA ARG A 57 -19.29 -9.80 14.83
C ARG A 57 -18.12 -10.71 14.47
N GLN A 58 -16.92 -10.18 14.52
CA GLN A 58 -15.72 -10.95 14.23
C GLN A 58 -15.37 -11.81 15.46
N THR A 59 -16.22 -12.79 15.73
CA THR A 59 -16.01 -13.77 16.81
C THR A 59 -14.65 -14.45 16.74
N ARG A 60 -14.01 -14.32 15.62
CA ARG A 60 -12.77 -14.98 15.28
C ARG A 60 -11.52 -14.18 15.64
N LEU A 61 -11.54 -12.85 15.64
CA LEU A 61 -10.48 -12.06 16.28
C LEU A 61 -10.50 -12.20 17.79
N ALA A 62 -11.68 -12.43 18.36
CA ALA A 62 -11.86 -12.68 19.79
C ALA A 62 -11.22 -13.98 20.29
N GLU A 63 -10.90 -14.86 19.39
CA GLU A 63 -10.37 -16.19 19.69
C GLU A 63 -8.90 -16.35 19.27
N THR A 64 -8.31 -15.38 18.55
CA THR A 64 -6.91 -15.46 18.09
C THR A 64 -5.96 -15.09 19.20
N GLU A 65 -5.09 -15.99 19.54
CA GLU A 65 -3.93 -15.65 20.32
C GLU A 65 -2.96 -14.92 19.42
N PHE A 66 -3.03 -13.61 19.50
CA PHE A 66 -2.28 -12.71 18.68
C PHE A 66 -1.48 -11.74 19.52
N VAL A 67 -0.17 -11.76 19.34
CA VAL A 67 0.74 -10.82 19.99
C VAL A 67 1.29 -9.86 18.95
N ASP A 68 0.81 -8.63 18.95
CA ASP A 68 1.25 -7.56 18.05
C ASP A 68 2.32 -6.71 18.74
N PHE A 69 3.57 -7.07 18.51
CA PHE A 69 4.73 -6.34 19.02
C PHE A 69 4.89 -5.00 18.30
N GLY A 70 4.64 -4.97 17.00
CA GLY A 70 4.76 -3.75 16.18
C GLY A 70 3.85 -2.65 16.68
N ARG A 71 2.61 -3.00 17.03
CA ARG A 71 1.65 -2.08 17.63
C ARG A 71 2.04 -1.67 19.05
N THR A 72 2.51 -2.62 19.83
CA THR A 72 2.89 -2.38 21.22
C THR A 72 4.06 -1.42 21.32
N PHE A 73 5.10 -1.61 20.51
CA PHE A 73 6.34 -0.85 20.59
C PHE A 73 6.47 0.27 19.58
N GLY A 74 5.63 0.28 18.52
CA GLY A 74 5.67 1.30 17.46
C GLY A 74 6.99 1.34 16.68
N THR A 75 7.87 0.34 16.83
CA THR A 75 9.16 0.33 16.16
C THR A 75 9.09 -0.24 14.75
N ARG A 76 9.87 0.35 13.86
CA ARG A 76 10.11 -0.12 12.49
C ARG A 76 11.60 -0.44 12.28
N ARG A 77 12.37 -0.47 13.34
CA ARG A 77 13.79 -0.81 13.34
C ARG A 77 13.98 -2.27 13.72
N PRO A 78 15.13 -2.89 13.38
CA PRO A 78 15.50 -4.18 13.92
C PRO A 78 15.43 -4.17 15.44
N ALA A 79 14.67 -5.11 15.98
CA ALA A 79 14.41 -5.22 17.42
C ALA A 79 14.01 -6.64 17.79
N GLU A 80 14.11 -6.96 19.08
CA GLU A 80 13.55 -8.18 19.66
C GLU A 80 12.69 -7.86 20.88
N ALA A 81 11.73 -8.73 21.16
CA ALA A 81 10.89 -8.60 22.33
C ALA A 81 10.42 -9.96 22.83
N TYR A 82 9.88 -9.94 24.03
CA TYR A 82 9.37 -11.12 24.70
C TYR A 82 7.92 -10.91 25.08
N ALA A 83 7.14 -11.98 24.98
CA ALA A 83 5.78 -12.03 25.49
C ALA A 83 5.62 -13.24 26.37
N TYR A 84 5.06 -13.04 27.55
CA TYR A 84 4.84 -14.07 28.54
C TYR A 84 3.36 -14.15 28.90
N THR A 85 2.87 -15.38 29.05
CA THR A 85 1.53 -15.62 29.59
C THR A 85 1.49 -16.89 30.42
N GLN A 86 0.46 -17.01 31.23
CA GLN A 86 0.14 -18.23 31.96
C GLN A 86 -1.04 -18.93 31.29
N LEU A 87 -0.96 -20.25 31.28
CA LEU A 87 -1.90 -21.13 30.66
C LEU A 87 -2.36 -22.16 31.68
N THR A 88 -3.64 -22.19 32.00
CA THR A 88 -4.20 -23.20 32.91
C THR A 88 -4.83 -24.34 32.13
N SER A 89 -4.42 -25.57 32.38
CA SER A 89 -4.99 -26.77 31.77
C SER A 89 -5.70 -27.64 32.82
N ASP A 90 -6.84 -28.22 32.43
CA ASP A 90 -7.61 -29.11 33.29
C ASP A 90 -7.01 -30.53 33.38
N ARG A 91 -6.09 -30.87 32.49
CA ARG A 91 -5.45 -32.19 32.38
C ARG A 91 -4.08 -32.11 31.73
N ASP A 92 -3.29 -33.16 31.89
CA ASP A 92 -2.10 -33.36 31.08
C ASP A 92 -2.48 -33.66 29.65
N THR A 93 -1.91 -32.91 28.70
CA THR A 93 -2.20 -33.05 27.28
C THR A 93 -1.10 -32.47 26.40
N VAL A 94 -1.12 -32.80 25.12
CA VAL A 94 -0.29 -32.18 24.11
C VAL A 94 -1.22 -31.62 23.06
N LEU A 95 -1.19 -30.30 22.89
CA LEU A 95 -1.94 -29.63 21.81
C LEU A 95 -1.04 -29.49 20.60
N LEU A 96 -1.55 -29.84 19.42
CA LEU A 96 -0.92 -29.44 18.18
C LEU A 96 -1.34 -28.00 17.90
N MET A 97 -0.37 -27.11 17.76
CA MET A 97 -0.59 -25.69 17.48
C MET A 97 -0.08 -25.37 16.09
N GLU A 98 -0.81 -24.57 15.36
CA GLU A 98 -0.30 -23.89 14.16
C GLU A 98 0.16 -22.49 14.55
N ILE A 99 1.19 -22.00 13.86
CA ILE A 99 1.81 -20.71 14.17
C ILE A 99 2.18 -19.96 12.89
N GLU A 100 1.98 -18.65 12.93
CA GLU A 100 2.47 -17.71 11.95
C GLU A 100 3.17 -16.55 12.65
N HIS A 101 4.29 -16.10 12.09
CA HIS A 101 5.07 -15.01 12.69
C HIS A 101 6.01 -14.35 11.65
N ASN A 102 6.45 -13.14 11.97
CA ASN A 102 7.53 -12.48 11.24
C ASN A 102 8.88 -12.98 11.76
N ASP A 103 9.87 -13.01 10.87
CA ASP A 103 11.28 -13.21 11.15
C ASP A 103 11.57 -14.34 12.17
N ALA A 104 12.51 -14.16 13.07
CA ALA A 104 12.87 -15.18 14.03
C ALA A 104 11.88 -15.26 15.21
N CYS A 105 11.50 -16.48 15.57
CA CYS A 105 10.60 -16.73 16.70
C CYS A 105 11.00 -17.99 17.45
N SER A 106 10.98 -17.91 18.77
CA SER A 106 11.19 -19.05 19.68
C SER A 106 10.13 -19.07 20.77
N ILE A 107 9.68 -20.27 21.16
CA ILE A 107 8.63 -20.45 22.17
C ILE A 107 9.07 -21.49 23.18
N TRP A 108 8.91 -21.16 24.44
CA TRP A 108 9.12 -22.07 25.56
C TRP A 108 7.81 -22.28 26.30
N CYS A 109 7.54 -23.54 26.61
CA CYS A 109 6.47 -23.95 27.52
C CYS A 109 7.09 -24.58 28.76
N ASN A 110 6.78 -24.05 29.95
CA ASN A 110 7.36 -24.50 31.20
C ASN A 110 8.90 -24.60 31.16
N ASP A 111 9.53 -23.54 30.68
CA ASP A 111 10.98 -23.38 30.45
C ASP A 111 11.60 -24.35 29.42
N ARG A 112 10.79 -25.16 28.76
CA ARG A 112 11.25 -26.04 27.70
C ARG A 112 10.97 -25.43 26.33
N LEU A 113 12.01 -25.35 25.49
CA LEU A 113 11.87 -24.92 24.09
C LEU A 113 10.96 -25.91 23.33
N VAL A 114 9.86 -25.39 22.77
CA VAL A 114 8.87 -26.19 22.04
C VAL A 114 8.77 -25.78 20.56
N TYR A 115 9.28 -24.59 20.23
CA TYR A 115 9.31 -24.10 18.86
C TYR A 115 10.49 -23.17 18.66
N GLU A 116 11.13 -23.26 17.50
CA GLU A 116 12.17 -22.33 17.07
C GLU A 116 12.20 -22.20 15.55
N LYS A 117 12.23 -20.98 15.07
CA LYS A 117 12.53 -20.62 13.68
C LYS A 117 13.48 -19.44 13.66
N LYS A 118 14.52 -19.57 12.83
CA LYS A 118 15.57 -18.57 12.61
C LYS A 118 15.38 -17.92 11.26
N GLY A 119 15.98 -16.76 11.09
CA GLY A 119 16.06 -16.08 9.81
C GLY A 119 14.98 -15.05 9.55
N GLU A 120 15.18 -14.34 8.48
CA GLU A 120 14.26 -13.31 8.02
C GLU A 120 13.07 -13.95 7.29
N ARG A 121 11.88 -13.51 7.65
CA ARG A 121 10.65 -13.94 7.03
C ARG A 121 9.63 -12.81 7.02
N PRO A 122 9.38 -12.22 5.86
CA PRO A 122 8.33 -11.24 5.75
C PRO A 122 6.97 -11.92 5.89
N PHE A 123 6.16 -11.41 6.78
CA PHE A 123 4.76 -11.75 6.91
C PHE A 123 3.97 -10.46 7.14
N SER A 124 2.86 -10.30 6.46
CA SER A 124 1.98 -9.18 6.65
C SER A 124 0.57 -9.66 6.91
N LEU A 125 0.05 -9.31 8.09
CA LEU A 125 -1.36 -9.50 8.43
C LEU A 125 -2.29 -8.61 7.63
N LEU A 126 -1.75 -7.56 7.06
CA LEU A 126 -2.49 -6.43 6.51
C LEU A 126 -2.55 -6.48 4.98
N PHE A 127 -1.90 -7.46 4.37
CA PHE A 127 -1.92 -7.60 2.93
C PHE A 127 -3.13 -8.43 2.49
N GLU A 128 -4.03 -7.81 1.78
CA GLU A 128 -5.36 -8.29 1.43
C GLU A 128 -5.41 -9.53 0.54
N GLU A 129 -4.38 -9.70 -0.25
CA GLU A 129 -4.33 -10.78 -1.25
C GLU A 129 -3.68 -12.06 -0.72
N ARG A 130 -3.31 -12.10 0.56
CA ARG A 130 -2.65 -13.27 1.13
C ARG A 130 -3.59 -14.04 2.05
N SER A 131 -3.82 -15.27 1.69
CA SER A 131 -4.27 -16.27 2.65
C SER A 131 -3.28 -16.31 3.81
N VAL A 132 -3.76 -16.16 5.02
CA VAL A 132 -2.94 -16.46 6.20
C VAL A 132 -2.98 -17.99 6.37
N GLU A 133 -2.23 -18.68 5.55
CA GLU A 133 -1.90 -20.05 5.86
C GLU A 133 -0.90 -20.03 7.00
N MET A 134 -1.25 -20.70 8.09
CA MET A 134 -0.30 -20.92 9.16
C MET A 134 0.82 -21.82 8.63
N SER A 135 1.99 -21.24 8.47
CA SER A 135 3.09 -21.89 7.77
C SER A 135 3.78 -22.95 8.59
N PHE A 136 3.58 -22.95 9.90
CA PHE A 136 4.29 -23.87 10.80
C PHE A 136 3.35 -24.45 11.82
N SER A 137 3.78 -25.58 12.40
CA SER A 137 3.10 -26.21 13.54
C SER A 137 4.11 -26.66 14.58
N PHE A 138 3.68 -26.74 15.83
CA PHE A 138 4.45 -27.26 16.93
C PHE A 138 3.57 -27.95 17.98
N SER A 139 4.18 -28.84 18.77
CA SER A 139 3.50 -29.50 19.87
C SER A 139 3.66 -28.70 21.15
N LEU A 140 2.55 -28.35 21.79
CA LEU A 140 2.49 -27.64 23.06
C LEU A 140 2.14 -28.63 24.17
N PRO A 141 3.14 -29.12 24.97
CA PRO A 141 2.89 -30.02 26.07
C PRO A 141 2.42 -29.26 27.31
N LEU A 142 1.21 -29.56 27.76
CA LEU A 142 0.59 -28.99 28.95
C LEU A 142 0.51 -30.02 30.06
N ARG A 143 0.81 -29.60 31.28
CA ARG A 143 0.51 -30.33 32.50
C ARG A 143 -0.78 -29.82 33.13
N LYS A 144 -1.47 -30.64 33.85
CA LYS A 144 -2.62 -30.21 34.65
C LYS A 144 -2.22 -29.10 35.62
N GLY A 145 -3.00 -28.04 35.67
CA GLY A 145 -2.74 -26.83 36.45
C GLY A 145 -2.06 -25.73 35.64
N GLU A 146 -1.25 -24.93 36.28
CA GLU A 146 -0.57 -23.80 35.65
C GLU A 146 0.59 -24.24 34.75
N ASN A 147 0.65 -23.63 33.59
CA ASN A 147 1.75 -23.69 32.63
C ASN A 147 2.20 -22.28 32.28
N THR A 148 3.43 -22.14 31.89
CA THR A 148 3.97 -20.87 31.41
C THR A 148 4.28 -20.96 29.94
N LEU A 149 4.00 -19.90 29.21
CA LEU A 149 4.35 -19.73 27.80
C LEU A 149 5.17 -18.46 27.64
N LEU A 150 6.37 -18.61 27.13
CA LEU A 150 7.25 -17.49 26.80
C LEU A 150 7.52 -17.49 25.30
N VAL A 151 7.30 -16.36 24.66
CA VAL A 151 7.58 -16.13 23.24
C VAL A 151 8.70 -15.11 23.15
N LYS A 152 9.74 -15.40 22.38
CA LYS A 152 10.71 -14.43 21.90
C LYS A 152 10.47 -14.22 20.42
N SER A 153 10.36 -12.99 20.01
CA SER A 153 10.22 -12.62 18.59
C SER A 153 11.22 -11.53 18.25
N ALA A 154 11.82 -11.64 17.08
CA ALA A 154 12.69 -10.61 16.55
C ALA A 154 12.14 -10.09 15.22
N THR A 155 12.44 -8.85 14.88
CA THR A 155 12.11 -8.24 13.59
C THR A 155 13.30 -7.48 13.03
N GLY A 156 13.46 -7.52 11.73
CA GLY A 156 14.39 -6.64 11.03
C GLY A 156 13.77 -5.32 10.58
N GLY A 157 12.50 -5.09 10.93
CA GLY A 157 11.69 -3.93 10.56
C GLY A 157 10.44 -4.34 9.79
N GLY A 158 9.41 -3.50 9.80
CA GLY A 158 8.11 -3.80 9.20
C GLY A 158 7.10 -4.29 10.23
N GLU A 159 6.19 -5.15 9.80
CA GLU A 159 5.23 -5.75 10.72
C GLU A 159 5.92 -6.71 11.68
N TRP A 160 5.40 -6.77 12.89
CA TRP A 160 6.02 -7.56 13.94
C TRP A 160 4.96 -8.18 14.83
N CYS A 161 4.66 -9.44 14.58
CA CYS A 161 3.63 -10.16 15.32
C CYS A 161 3.87 -11.67 15.35
N VAL A 162 3.17 -12.32 16.27
CA VAL A 162 3.09 -13.78 16.37
C VAL A 162 1.64 -14.18 16.55
N MET A 163 1.17 -15.16 15.78
CA MET A 163 -0.17 -15.72 15.85
C MET A 163 -0.12 -17.22 16.12
N PHE A 164 -1.04 -17.69 16.94
CA PHE A 164 -1.21 -19.10 17.25
C PHE A 164 -2.63 -19.57 17.00
N GLN A 165 -2.79 -20.78 16.51
CA GLN A 165 -4.11 -21.41 16.40
C GLN A 165 -4.04 -22.93 16.55
N LEU A 166 -5.17 -23.54 16.90
CA LEU A 166 -5.35 -24.97 16.74
C LEU A 166 -5.54 -25.31 15.27
N PRO A 167 -5.10 -26.49 14.81
CA PRO A 167 -5.35 -26.95 13.45
C PRO A 167 -6.84 -26.87 13.12
N SER A 168 -7.11 -26.36 11.96
CA SER A 168 -8.47 -26.16 11.49
C SER A 168 -8.87 -27.21 10.48
N ASP A 169 -10.20 -27.50 10.39
CA ASP A 169 -10.75 -28.24 9.29
C ASP A 169 -10.39 -27.61 7.95
N LYS A 170 -10.18 -28.45 6.90
CA LYS A 170 -9.90 -27.96 5.54
C LYS A 170 -10.92 -26.96 5.03
N ASP A 171 -12.20 -27.18 5.32
CA ASP A 171 -13.28 -26.26 4.91
C ASP A 171 -13.19 -24.91 5.61
N ALA A 172 -12.60 -24.95 6.74
CA ALA A 172 -12.35 -23.76 7.48
C ALA A 172 -11.10 -23.01 6.96
N VAL A 173 -10.11 -23.65 6.31
CA VAL A 173 -8.95 -23.01 5.68
C VAL A 173 -9.36 -22.16 4.47
N LEU A 174 -10.30 -22.62 3.68
CA LEU A 174 -10.83 -21.88 2.53
C LEU A 174 -11.50 -20.55 2.91
N ALA A 175 -11.97 -20.42 4.14
CA ALA A 175 -12.53 -19.17 4.63
C ALA A 175 -11.47 -18.09 4.91
N TYR A 176 -10.22 -18.46 4.97
CA TYR A 176 -9.08 -17.54 5.19
C TYR A 176 -8.67 -16.76 3.95
N GLU A 177 -9.07 -17.22 2.78
CA GLU A 177 -8.63 -16.63 1.52
C GLU A 177 -9.20 -15.25 1.25
N ARG A 178 -10.14 -14.82 2.08
CA ARG A 178 -10.76 -13.52 1.93
C ARG A 178 -10.57 -12.72 3.19
N TRP A 179 -9.83 -11.68 3.07
CA TRP A 179 -9.47 -10.73 4.10
C TRP A 179 -10.59 -9.78 4.47
N TYR A 180 -11.81 -10.17 4.28
CA TYR A 180 -12.86 -9.30 4.52
C TYR A 180 -13.68 -9.65 5.67
N PRO A 181 -14.43 -8.63 6.17
CA PRO A 181 -14.91 -8.58 7.54
C PRO A 181 -15.65 -9.82 7.94
N GLU A 182 -16.38 -10.41 7.02
CA GLU A 182 -17.05 -11.69 7.22
C GLU A 182 -16.08 -12.85 7.40
N ILE A 183 -14.83 -12.62 7.08
CA ILE A 183 -13.84 -13.67 7.13
C ILE A 183 -12.80 -13.38 8.13
N GLY A 184 -12.55 -12.17 8.38
CA GLY A 184 -11.64 -11.75 9.37
C GLY A 184 -10.59 -12.78 9.71
N LEU A 185 -9.81 -12.55 10.65
CA LEU A 185 -8.97 -13.54 11.31
C LEU A 185 -9.86 -14.57 12.01
N SER A 186 -10.64 -15.23 11.22
CA SER A 186 -11.73 -16.03 11.65
C SER A 186 -11.36 -17.33 12.27
N ARG A 187 -10.09 -17.57 12.30
CA ARG A 187 -9.55 -18.73 12.93
C ARG A 187 -8.50 -18.33 13.86
N THR A 188 -9.02 -17.96 14.83
CA THR A 188 -8.40 -17.78 16.08
C THR A 188 -7.81 -19.08 16.50
N PRO A 189 -6.55 -19.05 16.86
CA PRO A 189 -5.97 -20.08 17.68
C PRO A 189 -6.84 -20.21 18.92
N ARG A 190 -7.56 -21.25 18.99
CA ARG A 190 -8.14 -21.68 20.24
C ARG A 190 -7.10 -22.53 20.93
N VAL A 191 -6.50 -21.97 21.92
CA VAL A 191 -6.21 -22.82 23.05
C VAL A 191 -7.59 -23.34 23.46
N SER A 192 -7.83 -24.62 23.30
CA SER A 192 -9.15 -25.18 23.50
C SER A 192 -9.70 -24.71 24.84
N ARG A 193 -10.77 -23.91 24.84
CA ARG A 193 -11.42 -23.45 26.07
C ARG A 193 -11.87 -24.61 26.96
N GLU A 194 -12.00 -25.79 26.36
CA GLU A 194 -12.34 -27.02 27.02
C GLU A 194 -11.16 -27.62 27.82
N VAL A 195 -9.94 -27.26 27.42
CA VAL A 195 -8.71 -27.85 28.01
C VAL A 195 -7.87 -26.81 28.71
N ALA A 196 -7.75 -25.64 28.15
CA ALA A 196 -6.84 -24.61 28.65
C ALA A 196 -7.38 -23.19 28.46
N SER A 197 -7.02 -22.31 29.39
CA SER A 197 -7.31 -20.88 29.33
C SER A 197 -6.03 -20.06 29.48
N LEU A 198 -5.93 -18.98 28.72
CA LEU A 198 -4.81 -18.04 28.79
C LEU A 198 -5.12 -16.87 29.72
N SER A 199 -4.11 -16.42 30.44
CA SER A 199 -4.08 -15.12 31.09
C SER A 199 -3.76 -14.00 30.07
N ASN A 200 -3.65 -12.77 30.54
CA ASN A 200 -3.15 -11.67 29.72
C ASN A 200 -1.69 -11.89 29.34
N TRP A 201 -1.28 -11.34 28.19
CA TRP A 201 0.10 -11.30 27.80
C TRP A 201 0.85 -10.17 28.51
N LEU A 202 1.99 -10.48 29.09
CA LEU A 202 2.96 -9.51 29.58
C LEU A 202 4.06 -9.38 28.53
N VAL A 203 4.25 -8.19 27.98
CA VAL A 203 5.20 -7.96 26.88
C VAL A 203 6.33 -7.07 27.35
N CYS A 204 7.56 -7.45 27.01
CA CYS A 204 8.77 -6.76 27.42
C CYS A 204 9.69 -6.50 26.22
N GLY A 205 10.09 -5.25 26.03
CA GLY A 205 10.94 -4.78 24.93
C GLY A 205 10.68 -3.30 24.59
N PRO A 206 11.08 -2.83 23.41
CA PRO A 206 11.93 -3.51 22.46
C PRO A 206 13.40 -3.50 22.89
N PHE A 207 14.13 -4.57 22.59
CA PHE A 207 15.56 -4.66 22.82
C PHE A 207 16.34 -4.52 21.51
N ALA A 208 17.59 -4.05 21.61
CA ALA A 208 18.50 -4.05 20.48
C ALA A 208 18.79 -5.50 20.05
N VAL A 209 18.70 -5.77 18.76
CA VAL A 209 19.22 -7.01 18.19
C VAL A 209 20.72 -6.86 17.92
N SER A 210 21.49 -7.90 18.25
CA SER A 210 22.79 -8.11 17.62
C SER A 210 22.56 -8.60 16.18
N ASP A 211 23.55 -8.44 15.31
CA ASP A 211 23.48 -8.89 13.92
C ASP A 211 23.08 -10.38 13.79
N ASP A 212 23.36 -11.17 14.81
CA ASP A 212 23.04 -12.59 14.86
C ASP A 212 21.64 -12.90 15.43
N CYS A 213 20.93 -11.93 15.98
CA CYS A 213 19.70 -12.16 16.75
C CYS A 213 18.53 -12.66 15.89
N LEU A 214 18.45 -12.25 14.62
CA LEU A 214 17.44 -12.72 13.69
C LEU A 214 17.66 -14.17 13.26
N PHE A 215 18.89 -14.64 13.31
CA PHE A 215 19.30 -15.95 12.81
C PHE A 215 19.56 -16.95 13.92
N ASP A 216 19.90 -16.47 15.10
CA ASP A 216 20.22 -17.30 16.26
C ASP A 216 19.54 -16.78 17.52
N PRO A 217 18.30 -17.22 17.83
CA PRO A 217 17.59 -16.80 19.02
C PRO A 217 18.39 -17.07 20.29
N VAL A 218 18.58 -16.04 21.07
CA VAL A 218 19.29 -16.14 22.36
C VAL A 218 18.42 -16.90 23.38
N GLN A 219 19.03 -17.42 24.43
CA GLN A 219 18.34 -18.06 25.54
C GLN A 219 17.19 -17.21 26.07
N PRO A 220 16.09 -17.84 26.54
CA PRO A 220 14.95 -17.09 27.03
C PRO A 220 15.34 -16.29 28.27
N LEU A 221 14.81 -15.07 28.33
CA LEU A 221 14.89 -14.30 29.55
C LEU A 221 14.01 -14.94 30.62
N ARG A 222 14.52 -14.99 31.87
CA ARG A 222 13.68 -15.37 32.99
C ARG A 222 12.87 -14.14 33.42
N PHE A 223 11.56 -14.26 33.41
CA PHE A 223 10.70 -13.22 33.97
C PHE A 223 10.93 -13.12 35.49
N GLY A 224 11.27 -11.96 35.94
CA GLY A 224 11.72 -11.65 37.28
C GLY A 224 12.95 -10.76 37.29
N THR A 225 13.59 -10.62 36.14
CA THR A 225 14.66 -9.65 35.92
C THR A 225 14.14 -8.54 35.03
N MET A 226 14.21 -7.31 35.48
CA MET A 226 13.86 -6.16 34.65
C MET A 226 14.93 -5.95 33.58
N TYR A 227 14.53 -5.89 32.35
CA TYR A 227 15.40 -5.61 31.22
C TYR A 227 15.10 -4.23 30.66
N ALA A 228 16.14 -3.45 30.41
CA ALA A 228 16.03 -2.17 29.77
C ALA A 228 15.97 -2.38 28.25
N GLY A 229 14.97 -1.83 27.59
CA GLY A 229 14.90 -1.77 26.13
C GLY A 229 15.78 -0.68 25.55
N LEU A 230 15.77 -0.55 24.24
CA LEU A 230 16.50 0.49 23.51
C LEU A 230 16.19 1.91 24.00
N ASP A 231 14.96 2.13 24.46
CA ASP A 231 14.46 3.42 24.92
C ASP A 231 14.14 3.44 26.43
N GLY A 232 14.84 2.60 27.21
CA GLY A 232 14.61 2.50 28.65
C GLY A 232 13.56 1.49 29.06
N GLY A 233 13.20 0.60 28.19
CA GLY A 233 12.40 -0.62 28.34
C GLY A 233 11.21 -0.55 29.28
N VAL A 234 10.03 -0.74 28.77
CA VAL A 234 8.82 -0.81 29.55
C VAL A 234 8.20 -2.20 29.43
N THR A 235 7.83 -2.78 30.56
CA THR A 235 7.03 -3.99 30.60
C THR A 235 5.58 -3.63 30.83
N TRP A 236 4.67 -4.15 30.03
CA TRP A 236 3.24 -3.96 30.22
C TRP A 236 2.42 -5.17 29.81
N THR A 237 1.22 -5.24 30.32
CA THR A 237 0.27 -6.30 30.00
C THR A 237 -0.51 -5.95 28.74
N ILE A 238 -0.46 -6.83 27.77
CA ILE A 238 -1.36 -6.77 26.63
C ILE A 238 -2.57 -7.64 26.97
N PRO A 239 -3.77 -7.07 27.06
CA PRO A 239 -4.96 -7.87 27.26
C PRO A 239 -5.17 -8.79 26.08
N LYS A 240 -5.76 -9.95 26.33
CA LYS A 240 -6.25 -10.83 25.26
C LYS A 240 -7.15 -10.02 24.34
N GLN A 241 -6.86 -10.06 23.05
CA GLN A 241 -7.61 -9.27 22.10
C GLN A 241 -8.98 -9.89 21.87
N GLU A 242 -10.01 -9.17 22.26
CA GLU A 242 -11.41 -9.54 22.03
C GLU A 242 -12.09 -8.43 21.23
N VAL A 243 -12.82 -8.81 20.19
CA VAL A 243 -13.74 -7.91 19.51
C VAL A 243 -15.07 -7.98 20.27
N LEU A 244 -15.40 -6.92 20.98
CA LEU A 244 -16.58 -6.86 21.87
C LEU A 244 -17.87 -6.44 21.17
N GLY A 245 -17.85 -6.21 19.87
CA GLY A 245 -19.00 -5.72 19.14
C GLY A 245 -18.86 -5.84 17.64
N ASP A 246 -19.80 -5.26 16.92
CA ASP A 246 -19.74 -5.16 15.48
C ASP A 246 -18.71 -4.12 15.05
N VAL A 247 -17.97 -4.43 14.00
CA VAL A 247 -17.03 -3.48 13.40
C VAL A 247 -17.80 -2.63 12.42
N ILE A 248 -17.69 -1.33 12.57
CA ILE A 248 -18.25 -0.36 11.65
C ILE A 248 -17.13 0.12 10.73
N ASP A 249 -17.30 -0.09 9.44
CA ASP A 249 -16.37 0.41 8.44
C ASP A 249 -16.96 1.65 7.76
N PRO A 250 -16.40 2.83 8.01
CA PRO A 250 -16.91 4.07 7.43
C PRO A 250 -16.60 4.18 5.93
N ALA A 251 -15.61 3.45 5.42
CA ALA A 251 -15.24 3.44 4.03
C ALA A 251 -15.08 1.99 3.55
N PRO A 252 -16.16 1.34 3.13
CA PRO A 252 -16.12 0.00 2.63
C PRO A 252 -15.07 -0.17 1.53
N TRP A 253 -14.49 -1.35 1.47
CA TRP A 253 -13.48 -1.69 0.49
C TRP A 253 -13.99 -1.48 -0.94
N GLY A 254 -13.10 -0.93 -1.78
CA GLY A 254 -13.42 -0.64 -3.17
C GLY A 254 -14.16 0.68 -3.40
N THR A 255 -14.45 1.45 -2.35
CA THR A 255 -15.02 2.79 -2.53
C THR A 255 -13.96 3.83 -2.92
N THR A 256 -14.37 4.86 -3.64
CA THR A 256 -13.51 5.95 -4.09
C THR A 256 -13.00 6.85 -2.96
N TYR A 257 -13.46 6.67 -1.75
CA TYR A 257 -13.04 7.42 -0.56
C TYR A 257 -12.41 6.54 0.54
N GLN A 258 -12.03 5.31 0.20
CA GLN A 258 -11.21 4.48 1.07
C GLN A 258 -9.78 5.01 1.16
N TRP A 259 -9.14 4.85 2.32
CA TRP A 259 -7.75 5.25 2.54
C TRP A 259 -6.76 4.34 1.79
N ASN A 260 -6.25 4.83 0.67
CA ASN A 260 -5.19 4.19 -0.11
C ASN A 260 -4.58 5.20 -1.11
N TYR A 261 -3.46 4.82 -1.76
CA TYR A 261 -2.73 5.70 -2.65
C TYR A 261 -3.51 6.13 -3.90
N HIS A 262 -4.29 5.23 -4.47
CA HIS A 262 -5.01 5.55 -5.71
C HIS A 262 -6.16 6.51 -5.46
N ASN A 263 -6.89 6.38 -4.37
CA ASN A 263 -7.94 7.33 -3.98
C ASN A 263 -7.35 8.70 -3.55
N GLY A 264 -6.23 8.68 -2.81
CA GLY A 264 -5.46 9.91 -2.55
C GLY A 264 -4.96 10.55 -3.85
N GLY A 265 -4.53 9.71 -4.82
CA GLY A 265 -4.17 10.16 -6.16
C GLY A 265 -5.32 10.82 -6.91
N VAL A 266 -6.54 10.26 -6.81
CA VAL A 266 -7.75 10.87 -7.38
C VAL A 266 -8.02 12.23 -6.73
N ALA A 267 -7.97 12.35 -5.40
CA ALA A 267 -8.18 13.61 -4.72
C ALA A 267 -7.14 14.66 -5.13
N TRP A 268 -5.87 14.28 -5.24
CA TRP A 268 -4.83 15.17 -5.73
C TRP A 268 -5.04 15.57 -7.20
N ALA A 269 -5.49 14.64 -8.06
CA ALA A 269 -5.84 14.94 -9.45
C ALA A 269 -7.02 15.91 -9.55
N MET A 270 -8.03 15.77 -8.68
CA MET A 270 -9.18 16.70 -8.63
C MET A 270 -8.76 18.11 -8.22
N GLN A 271 -7.80 18.27 -7.31
CA GLN A 271 -7.21 19.58 -7.01
C GLN A 271 -6.55 20.20 -8.25
N GLN A 272 -5.78 19.39 -9.00
CA GLN A 272 -5.14 19.85 -10.24
C GLN A 272 -6.14 20.16 -11.35
N LEU A 273 -7.21 19.39 -11.45
CA LEU A 273 -8.31 19.62 -12.37
C LEU A 273 -9.02 20.94 -12.07
N SER A 274 -9.26 21.23 -10.78
CA SER A 274 -9.84 22.52 -10.35
C SER A 274 -8.99 23.70 -10.80
N GLU A 275 -7.67 23.63 -10.61
CA GLU A 275 -6.75 24.70 -11.00
C GLU A 275 -6.78 24.99 -12.51
N VAL A 276 -6.78 23.95 -13.33
CA VAL A 276 -6.68 24.10 -14.77
C VAL A 276 -8.03 24.46 -15.40
N SER A 277 -9.12 23.95 -14.84
CA SER A 277 -10.47 24.22 -15.33
C SER A 277 -11.08 25.52 -14.78
N GLY A 278 -10.56 26.01 -13.64
CA GLY A 278 -11.16 27.14 -12.91
C GLY A 278 -12.48 26.80 -12.23
N LYS A 279 -12.87 25.51 -12.14
CA LYS A 279 -14.10 25.06 -11.51
C LYS A 279 -13.84 24.62 -10.07
N PRO A 280 -14.37 25.29 -9.04
CA PRO A 280 -14.10 24.97 -7.64
C PRO A 280 -14.67 23.62 -7.20
N CYS A 281 -15.73 23.11 -7.84
CA CYS A 281 -16.40 21.86 -7.44
C CYS A 281 -15.47 20.65 -7.36
N TYR A 282 -14.41 20.62 -8.18
CA TYR A 282 -13.41 19.55 -8.13
C TYR A 282 -12.52 19.67 -6.89
N ARG A 283 -12.14 20.89 -6.51
CA ARG A 283 -11.44 21.15 -5.25
C ARG A 283 -12.32 20.80 -4.07
N ASP A 284 -13.58 21.24 -4.08
CA ASP A 284 -14.55 20.95 -3.01
C ASP A 284 -14.68 19.44 -2.78
N TRP A 285 -14.66 18.64 -3.86
CA TRP A 285 -14.66 17.19 -3.74
C TRP A 285 -13.39 16.65 -3.08
N ALA A 286 -12.22 17.12 -3.50
CA ALA A 286 -10.93 16.72 -2.94
C ALA A 286 -10.81 17.14 -1.47
N ASP A 287 -11.30 18.31 -1.12
CA ASP A 287 -11.31 18.80 0.26
C ASP A 287 -12.24 17.95 1.15
N ARG A 288 -13.40 17.56 0.63
CA ARG A 288 -14.29 16.61 1.31
C ARG A 288 -13.65 15.25 1.53
N PHE A 289 -12.87 14.75 0.56
CA PHE A 289 -12.08 13.53 0.75
C PHE A 289 -11.10 13.68 1.91
N CYS A 290 -10.36 14.79 1.94
CA CYS A 290 -9.41 15.05 3.00
C CYS A 290 -10.10 15.22 4.37
N ASP A 291 -11.16 16.03 4.44
CA ASP A 291 -11.92 16.27 5.66
C ASP A 291 -12.54 14.97 6.20
N TYR A 292 -13.12 14.15 5.33
CA TYR A 292 -13.67 12.84 5.68
C TYR A 292 -12.66 11.96 6.42
N HIS A 293 -11.42 11.92 5.97
CA HIS A 293 -10.37 11.13 6.61
C HIS A 293 -9.88 11.76 7.91
N ILE A 294 -9.64 13.05 7.94
CA ILE A 294 -9.19 13.75 9.15
C ILE A 294 -10.24 13.63 10.26
N ASP A 295 -11.51 13.88 9.95
CA ASP A 295 -12.61 13.78 10.90
C ASP A 295 -12.85 12.32 11.33
N GLY A 296 -12.56 11.36 10.46
CA GLY A 296 -12.66 9.94 10.73
C GLY A 296 -11.58 9.37 11.65
N ILE A 297 -10.42 10.04 11.81
CA ILE A 297 -9.29 9.51 12.62
C ILE A 297 -9.70 9.10 14.04
N PRO A 298 -10.46 9.88 14.82
CA PRO A 298 -10.87 9.47 16.16
C PRO A 298 -11.68 8.18 16.17
N PHE A 299 -12.57 8.03 15.18
CA PHE A 299 -13.40 6.84 15.04
C PHE A 299 -12.58 5.60 14.66
N VAL A 300 -11.71 5.71 13.66
CA VAL A 300 -10.79 4.62 13.26
C VAL A 300 -9.89 4.23 14.44
N ARG A 301 -9.39 5.23 15.19
CA ARG A 301 -8.58 5.00 16.39
C ARG A 301 -9.37 4.21 17.43
N HIS A 302 -10.61 4.58 17.70
CA HIS A 302 -11.50 3.87 18.62
C HIS A 302 -11.69 2.41 18.17
N GLN A 303 -12.02 2.19 16.90
CA GLN A 303 -12.17 0.82 16.36
C GLN A 303 -10.92 -0.03 16.55
N VAL A 304 -9.75 0.51 16.18
CA VAL A 304 -8.50 -0.25 16.24
C VAL A 304 -8.01 -0.43 17.68
N LEU A 305 -8.03 0.63 18.50
CA LEU A 305 -7.42 0.60 19.83
C LEU A 305 -8.33 0.04 20.91
N ASP A 306 -9.61 0.40 20.89
CA ASP A 306 -10.56 0.03 21.95
C ASP A 306 -11.31 -1.24 21.58
N LEU A 307 -11.84 -1.34 20.35
CA LEU A 307 -12.59 -2.50 19.89
C LEU A 307 -11.70 -3.62 19.32
N LYS A 308 -10.37 -3.38 19.19
CA LYS A 308 -9.41 -4.34 18.64
C LYS A 308 -9.74 -4.81 17.21
N ALA A 309 -10.49 -4.00 16.48
CA ALA A 309 -10.79 -4.23 15.08
C ALA A 309 -9.58 -3.87 14.20
N LEU A 310 -8.66 -4.81 14.04
CA LEU A 310 -7.41 -4.59 13.29
C LEU A 310 -7.63 -4.36 11.79
N LYS A 311 -8.86 -4.52 11.30
CA LYS A 311 -9.21 -4.43 9.89
C LYS A 311 -10.40 -3.53 9.60
N SER A 312 -10.46 -2.40 10.22
CA SER A 312 -11.18 -1.30 9.60
C SER A 312 -10.47 -0.92 8.31
N ALA A 313 -11.18 -0.69 7.21
CA ALA A 313 -10.59 -0.36 5.90
C ALA A 313 -9.62 0.83 5.97
N ASN A 314 -9.83 1.73 6.91
CA ASN A 314 -9.02 2.92 7.09
C ASN A 314 -8.00 2.82 8.24
N HIS A 315 -7.77 1.62 8.81
CA HIS A 315 -6.86 1.48 9.95
C HIS A 315 -5.42 1.94 9.65
N PHE A 316 -4.99 1.88 8.42
CA PHE A 316 -3.66 2.32 8.01
C PHE A 316 -3.40 3.82 8.22
N ILE A 317 -4.46 4.65 8.33
CA ILE A 317 -4.29 6.08 8.62
C ILE A 317 -3.67 6.32 10.00
N ILE A 318 -3.91 5.40 10.94
CA ILE A 318 -3.36 5.47 12.30
C ILE A 318 -2.27 4.44 12.58
N ASN A 319 -2.11 3.46 11.69
CA ASN A 319 -1.09 2.41 11.77
C ASN A 319 -0.28 2.35 10.46
N PRO A 320 0.61 3.31 10.22
CA PRO A 320 1.38 3.38 9.00
C PRO A 320 2.23 2.12 8.79
N SER A 321 2.17 1.52 7.61
CA SER A 321 2.96 0.33 7.28
C SER A 321 3.64 0.39 5.92
N LEU A 322 2.88 0.60 4.85
CA LEU A 322 3.38 0.72 3.48
C LEU A 322 3.19 2.15 2.97
N LEU A 323 4.02 2.56 2.04
CA LEU A 323 3.89 3.87 1.39
C LEU A 323 2.57 4.03 0.66
N ASP A 324 2.01 2.95 0.12
CA ASP A 324 0.69 2.89 -0.51
C ASP A 324 -0.45 3.37 0.41
N PHE A 325 -0.26 3.21 1.73
CA PHE A 325 -1.23 3.57 2.75
C PHE A 325 -0.73 4.66 3.71
N THR A 326 0.34 5.36 3.36
CA THR A 326 0.92 6.41 4.20
C THR A 326 1.21 7.68 3.42
N LEU A 327 2.32 7.74 2.71
CA LEU A 327 2.78 8.96 2.05
C LEU A 327 1.98 9.27 0.79
N ALA A 328 1.70 8.27 -0.03
CA ALA A 328 0.98 8.50 -1.28
C ALA A 328 -0.45 9.00 -1.09
N PRO A 329 -1.29 8.40 -0.20
CA PRO A 329 -2.63 8.95 0.04
C PRO A 329 -2.61 10.30 0.78
N ALA A 330 -1.50 10.69 1.40
CA ALA A 330 -1.36 11.99 2.07
C ALA A 330 -1.06 13.16 1.11
N LEU A 331 -0.81 12.90 -0.17
CA LEU A 331 -0.50 13.94 -1.16
C LEU A 331 -1.54 15.06 -1.27
N PRO A 332 -2.86 14.81 -1.32
CA PRO A 332 -3.84 15.90 -1.39
C PRO A 332 -3.90 16.73 -0.10
N PHE A 333 -3.57 16.16 1.05
CA PHE A 333 -3.57 16.85 2.34
C PHE A 333 -2.44 17.86 2.44
N ILE A 334 -1.22 17.44 2.15
CA ILE A 334 -0.07 18.35 2.15
C ILE A 334 -0.17 19.37 1.02
N TYR A 335 -0.77 19.00 -0.10
CA TYR A 335 -1.04 19.94 -1.19
C TYR A 335 -2.01 21.05 -0.74
N ARG A 336 -3.10 20.70 -0.04
CA ARG A 336 -4.04 21.66 0.53
C ARG A 336 -3.36 22.59 1.52
N LEU A 337 -2.57 22.06 2.47
CA LEU A 337 -1.81 22.86 3.43
C LEU A 337 -0.90 23.92 2.77
N ARG A 338 -0.33 23.58 1.62
CA ARG A 338 0.58 24.47 0.88
C ARG A 338 -0.17 25.52 0.05
N THR A 339 -1.33 25.20 -0.48
CA THR A 339 -2.05 26.04 -1.45
C THR A 339 -3.17 26.85 -0.81
N GLU A 340 -3.63 26.46 0.37
CA GLU A 340 -4.68 27.15 1.14
C GLU A 340 -4.11 27.55 2.50
N PRO A 341 -3.79 28.83 2.70
CA PRO A 341 -3.23 29.30 3.99
C PRO A 341 -4.24 29.24 5.13
N GLU A 342 -5.54 29.38 4.82
CA GLU A 342 -6.61 29.43 5.84
C GLU A 342 -7.77 28.51 5.44
N PHE A 343 -8.07 27.51 6.26
CA PHE A 343 -9.26 26.67 6.16
C PHE A 343 -9.59 26.06 7.55
N GLY A 344 -10.83 25.61 7.70
CA GLY A 344 -11.26 24.96 8.94
C GLY A 344 -10.43 23.71 9.25
N ASN A 345 -10.20 23.44 10.53
CA ASN A 345 -9.50 22.25 11.03
C ASN A 345 -8.02 22.09 10.56
N ARG A 346 -7.40 23.17 10.06
CA ARG A 346 -6.03 23.18 9.54
C ARG A 346 -5.02 22.54 10.50
N GLU A 347 -5.14 22.80 11.79
CA GLU A 347 -4.25 22.25 12.83
C GLU A 347 -4.28 20.70 12.86
N ALA A 348 -5.43 20.08 12.59
CA ALA A 348 -5.50 18.62 12.52
C ALA A 348 -4.75 18.06 11.28
N TYR A 349 -4.82 18.78 10.16
CA TYR A 349 -4.01 18.45 8.97
C TYR A 349 -2.52 18.60 9.24
N GLU A 350 -2.10 19.65 9.91
CA GLU A 350 -0.70 19.88 10.28
C GLU A 350 -0.18 18.72 11.13
N ARG A 351 -0.89 18.36 12.20
CA ARG A 351 -0.52 17.20 13.03
C ARG A 351 -0.46 15.90 12.26
N PHE A 352 -1.41 15.70 11.34
CA PHE A 352 -1.42 14.50 10.49
C PHE A 352 -0.21 14.47 9.54
N ILE A 353 0.08 15.57 8.87
CA ILE A 353 1.21 15.67 7.93
C ILE A 353 2.55 15.59 8.65
N ASP A 354 2.69 16.17 9.84
CA ASP A 354 3.88 16.03 10.68
C ASP A 354 4.16 14.55 10.99
N GLY A 355 3.11 13.78 11.28
CA GLY A 355 3.21 12.33 11.44
C GLY A 355 3.72 11.63 10.18
N MET A 356 3.21 11.99 8.99
CA MET A 356 3.65 11.43 7.71
C MET A 356 5.09 11.85 7.37
N MET A 357 5.47 13.09 7.62
CA MET A 357 6.86 13.57 7.45
C MET A 357 7.81 12.81 8.37
N SER A 358 7.43 12.57 9.62
CA SER A 358 8.20 11.74 10.54
C SER A 358 8.32 10.29 10.04
N TYR A 359 7.21 9.69 9.61
CA TYR A 359 7.20 8.34 9.06
C TYR A 359 8.12 8.21 7.83
N SER A 360 8.14 9.18 6.94
CA SER A 360 9.01 9.17 5.76
C SER A 360 10.50 9.05 6.11
N ARG A 361 10.90 9.57 7.26
CA ARG A 361 12.30 9.59 7.72
C ARG A 361 12.67 8.35 8.53
N THR A 362 11.76 7.83 9.35
CA THR A 362 12.08 6.84 10.38
C THR A 362 11.19 5.61 10.38
N GLY A 363 10.01 5.67 9.80
CA GLY A 363 9.01 4.58 9.84
C GLY A 363 9.13 3.59 8.68
N GLN A 364 9.42 4.10 7.48
CA GLN A 364 9.57 3.23 6.31
C GLN A 364 10.93 2.54 6.28
N ILE A 365 10.92 1.28 5.91
CA ILE A 365 12.12 0.45 5.85
C ILE A 365 13.09 0.98 4.79
N ARG A 366 14.35 1.09 5.19
CA ARG A 366 15.51 1.29 4.33
C ARG A 366 16.57 0.30 4.78
N SER A 367 17.00 -0.60 3.92
CA SER A 367 18.03 -1.57 4.27
C SER A 367 19.38 -0.89 4.47
N GLU A 368 20.24 -1.53 5.25
CA GLU A 368 21.60 -1.04 5.51
C GLU A 368 22.36 -0.81 4.20
N GLY A 369 23.02 0.33 4.09
CA GLY A 369 23.72 0.73 2.89
C GLY A 369 22.83 1.19 1.72
N MET A 370 21.52 1.06 1.82
CA MET A 370 20.56 1.60 0.86
C MET A 370 19.87 2.83 1.45
N ARG A 371 19.67 3.84 0.61
CA ARG A 371 18.92 5.05 1.00
C ARG A 371 17.48 5.02 0.53
N ASN A 372 17.21 4.26 -0.52
CA ASN A 372 15.87 4.12 -1.06
C ASN A 372 14.98 3.28 -0.15
N TYR A 373 13.70 3.57 -0.21
CA TYR A 373 12.67 2.77 0.42
C TYR A 373 12.67 1.35 -0.12
N ASN A 374 12.27 0.41 0.70
CA ASN A 374 12.06 -0.97 0.30
C ASN A 374 10.97 -1.63 1.16
N ARG A 375 10.55 -2.82 0.76
CA ARG A 375 9.46 -3.56 1.37
C ARG A 375 9.94 -4.88 1.96
N THR A 376 9.15 -5.45 2.85
CA THR A 376 9.38 -6.79 3.40
C THR A 376 8.83 -7.90 2.52
N THR A 377 8.06 -7.56 1.49
CA THR A 377 7.35 -8.51 0.64
C THR A 377 7.73 -8.34 -0.84
N PRO A 378 7.73 -9.43 -1.63
CA PRO A 378 7.56 -10.84 -1.23
C PRO A 378 8.75 -11.38 -0.45
N GLU A 379 9.89 -10.71 -0.50
CA GLU A 379 11.09 -10.98 0.27
C GLU A 379 11.52 -9.71 0.98
N ARG A 380 12.16 -9.85 2.13
CA ARG A 380 12.69 -8.72 2.87
C ARG A 380 13.69 -7.96 1.99
N TYR A 381 13.63 -6.62 2.10
CA TYR A 381 14.43 -5.71 1.28
C TYR A 381 14.18 -5.83 -0.23
N THR A 382 12.96 -6.16 -0.62
CA THR A 382 12.55 -6.02 -2.02
C THR A 382 12.43 -4.55 -2.38
N VAL A 383 13.14 -4.13 -3.41
CA VAL A 383 13.07 -2.77 -3.96
C VAL A 383 12.00 -2.75 -5.04
N TRP A 384 10.86 -2.12 -4.75
CA TRP A 384 9.76 -1.97 -5.70
C TRP A 384 9.83 -0.60 -6.37
N VAL A 385 9.66 -0.57 -7.69
CA VAL A 385 9.60 0.70 -8.43
C VAL A 385 8.41 1.56 -8.01
N ASP A 386 7.35 0.92 -7.56
CA ASP A 386 6.14 1.56 -7.04
C ASP A 386 6.46 2.59 -5.96
N ASP A 387 7.42 2.29 -5.09
CA ASP A 387 7.84 3.16 -4.01
C ASP A 387 8.52 4.47 -4.49
N MET A 388 8.90 4.52 -5.76
CA MET A 388 9.30 5.81 -6.35
C MET A 388 8.12 6.79 -6.36
N PHE A 389 6.95 6.35 -6.81
CA PHE A 389 5.74 7.19 -6.76
C PHE A 389 5.17 7.26 -5.35
N MET A 390 5.12 6.13 -4.63
CA MET A 390 4.47 6.09 -3.30
C MET A 390 5.16 6.96 -2.26
N GLY A 391 6.46 7.27 -2.44
CA GLY A 391 7.23 8.08 -1.49
C GLY A 391 7.73 9.42 -2.03
N ILE A 392 8.34 9.45 -3.21
CA ILE A 392 9.09 10.61 -3.70
C ILE A 392 8.23 11.86 -3.91
N PRO A 393 7.03 11.81 -4.51
CA PRO A 393 6.17 12.98 -4.63
C PRO A 393 5.84 13.62 -3.28
N PHE A 394 5.62 12.81 -2.24
CA PHE A 394 5.39 13.34 -0.90
C PHE A 394 6.62 14.04 -0.35
N LEU A 395 7.84 13.50 -0.52
CA LEU A 395 9.07 14.17 -0.10
C LEU A 395 9.23 15.54 -0.78
N MET A 396 8.86 15.64 -2.06
CA MET A 396 8.91 16.90 -2.80
C MET A 396 7.87 17.91 -2.28
N GLN A 397 6.68 17.44 -1.92
CA GLN A 397 5.67 18.28 -1.26
C GLN A 397 6.13 18.71 0.14
N ALA A 398 6.72 17.78 0.90
CA ALA A 398 7.26 18.04 2.23
C ALA A 398 8.40 19.07 2.20
N ALA A 399 9.29 19.00 1.21
CA ALA A 399 10.32 20.00 1.01
C ALA A 399 9.75 21.42 0.81
N GLN A 400 8.65 21.53 0.05
CA GLN A 400 7.99 22.81 -0.19
C GLN A 400 7.14 23.30 0.97
N TYR A 401 6.79 22.42 1.90
CA TYR A 401 6.01 22.70 3.11
C TYR A 401 6.92 22.95 4.34
N ALA A 402 8.13 22.42 4.32
CA ALA A 402 9.05 22.45 5.45
C ALA A 402 9.26 23.87 6.03
N PRO A 403 9.21 24.04 7.36
CA PRO A 403 9.29 25.35 8.01
C PRO A 403 10.69 25.97 7.97
N THR A 404 11.73 25.16 7.76
CA THR A 404 13.13 25.59 7.73
C THR A 404 13.83 25.23 6.42
N GLU A 405 14.86 26.00 6.07
CA GLU A 405 15.70 25.69 4.90
C GLU A 405 16.44 24.36 5.05
N GLU A 406 16.89 24.04 6.25
CA GLU A 406 17.58 22.78 6.55
C GLU A 406 16.66 21.57 6.28
N GLU A 407 15.44 21.60 6.78
CA GLU A 407 14.47 20.53 6.55
C GLU A 407 14.06 20.43 5.07
N ARG A 408 13.86 21.57 4.42
CA ARG A 408 13.57 21.65 2.99
C ARG A 408 14.65 20.95 2.18
N ASP A 409 15.91 21.32 2.44
CA ASP A 409 17.06 20.81 1.69
C ASP A 409 17.28 19.31 1.99
N ALA A 410 17.01 18.87 3.21
CA ALA A 410 17.05 17.44 3.58
C ALA A 410 16.03 16.62 2.80
N PHE A 411 14.79 17.11 2.62
CA PHE A 411 13.77 16.43 1.82
C PHE A 411 14.13 16.44 0.32
N TYR A 412 14.63 17.54 -0.21
CA TYR A 412 15.10 17.61 -1.59
C TYR A 412 16.25 16.63 -1.86
N ASP A 413 17.25 16.59 -0.96
CA ASP A 413 18.38 15.66 -1.10
C ASP A 413 17.90 14.21 -1.01
N ASP A 414 17.01 13.88 -0.07
CA ASP A 414 16.44 12.52 0.06
C ASP A 414 15.68 12.11 -1.21
N ALA A 415 14.74 12.92 -1.68
CA ALA A 415 13.96 12.63 -2.88
C ALA A 415 14.87 12.40 -4.12
N ALA A 416 15.85 13.28 -4.34
CA ALA A 416 16.76 13.15 -5.45
C ALA A 416 17.67 11.91 -5.34
N ARG A 417 18.12 11.56 -4.13
CA ARG A 417 18.90 10.34 -3.86
C ARG A 417 18.07 9.09 -4.04
N GLN A 418 16.82 9.09 -3.60
CA GLN A 418 15.88 7.98 -3.83
C GLN A 418 15.81 7.63 -5.32
N VAL A 419 15.61 8.61 -6.22
CA VAL A 419 15.61 8.36 -7.67
C VAL A 419 16.89 7.65 -8.14
N ILE A 420 18.05 8.10 -7.67
CA ILE A 420 19.34 7.52 -8.09
C ILE A 420 19.53 6.11 -7.54
N ASP A 421 19.18 5.90 -6.29
CA ASP A 421 19.41 4.62 -5.63
C ASP A 421 18.40 3.57 -6.10
N PHE A 422 17.11 3.90 -6.29
CA PHE A 422 16.16 3.03 -6.98
C PHE A 422 16.68 2.61 -8.36
N THR A 423 17.15 3.59 -9.16
CA THR A 423 17.68 3.30 -10.49
C THR A 423 18.84 2.30 -10.47
N ARG A 424 19.69 2.27 -9.43
CA ARG A 424 20.77 1.28 -9.31
C ARG A 424 20.26 -0.16 -9.19
N HIS A 425 19.12 -0.35 -8.53
CA HIS A 425 18.58 -1.67 -8.23
C HIS A 425 17.65 -2.19 -9.33
N VAL A 426 16.81 -1.35 -9.89
CA VAL A 426 15.70 -1.79 -10.76
C VAL A 426 15.85 -1.40 -12.23
N TRP A 427 16.91 -0.70 -12.62
CA TRP A 427 17.14 -0.31 -14.01
C TRP A 427 17.79 -1.42 -14.83
N ASP A 428 17.09 -1.95 -15.83
CA ASP A 428 17.70 -2.81 -16.83
C ASP A 428 18.49 -1.99 -17.86
N LYS A 429 19.82 -2.12 -17.82
CA LYS A 429 20.72 -1.37 -18.71
C LYS A 429 20.59 -1.79 -20.18
N LYS A 430 20.16 -3.03 -20.46
CA LYS A 430 20.02 -3.56 -21.82
C LYS A 430 18.70 -3.09 -22.44
N ALA A 431 17.58 -3.29 -21.75
CA ALA A 431 16.27 -2.85 -22.20
C ALA A 431 16.11 -1.32 -22.10
N LYS A 432 16.84 -0.67 -21.18
CA LYS A 432 16.66 0.73 -20.77
C LYS A 432 15.24 1.01 -20.27
N LEU A 433 14.74 0.07 -19.48
CA LEU A 433 13.45 0.09 -18.81
C LEU A 433 13.65 -0.25 -17.33
N TYR A 434 12.66 0.04 -16.50
CA TYR A 434 12.63 -0.38 -15.12
C TYR A 434 11.97 -1.77 -15.01
N MET A 435 12.65 -2.72 -14.37
CA MET A 435 12.01 -3.93 -13.87
C MET A 435 11.01 -3.55 -12.78
N HIS A 436 9.93 -4.30 -12.61
CA HIS A 436 8.91 -4.00 -11.60
C HIS A 436 9.51 -3.92 -10.18
N ALA A 437 10.38 -4.85 -9.85
CA ALA A 437 11.10 -4.86 -8.58
C ALA A 437 12.47 -5.52 -8.70
N ASN A 438 13.24 -5.48 -7.63
CA ASN A 438 14.48 -6.23 -7.47
C ASN A 438 14.53 -6.89 -6.09
N TYR A 439 14.76 -8.19 -6.05
CA TYR A 439 15.03 -8.93 -4.83
C TYR A 439 16.49 -8.76 -4.45
N THR A 440 16.78 -8.03 -3.37
CA THR A 440 18.18 -7.71 -3.01
C THR A 440 18.97 -8.95 -2.61
N SER A 441 18.29 -10.01 -2.15
CA SER A 441 18.89 -11.32 -1.87
C SER A 441 19.26 -12.10 -3.13
N ARG A 442 18.64 -11.79 -4.27
CA ARG A 442 18.81 -12.46 -5.57
C ARG A 442 18.82 -11.44 -6.71
N PRO A 443 19.81 -10.52 -6.76
CA PRO A 443 19.80 -9.37 -7.67
C PRO A 443 19.94 -9.77 -9.16
N GLU A 444 20.34 -11.01 -9.44
CA GLU A 444 20.40 -11.58 -10.80
C GLU A 444 19.02 -11.91 -11.37
N VAL A 445 18.00 -12.09 -10.52
CA VAL A 445 16.63 -12.38 -10.94
C VAL A 445 16.03 -11.15 -11.61
N LYS A 446 15.58 -11.32 -12.85
CA LYS A 446 14.97 -10.25 -13.64
C LYS A 446 13.45 -10.35 -13.55
N LEU A 447 12.82 -9.23 -13.24
CA LEU A 447 11.38 -9.09 -13.25
C LEU A 447 10.94 -8.37 -14.53
N PRO A 448 9.69 -8.60 -15.00
CA PRO A 448 9.15 -7.97 -16.20
C PRO A 448 9.14 -6.45 -16.15
N HIS A 449 9.17 -5.82 -17.32
CA HIS A 449 9.08 -4.37 -17.49
C HIS A 449 7.61 -3.94 -17.54
N TRP A 450 6.94 -4.02 -16.39
CA TRP A 450 5.54 -3.64 -16.26
C TRP A 450 5.34 -2.15 -16.54
N SER A 451 4.31 -1.83 -17.33
CA SER A 451 4.03 -0.48 -17.83
C SER A 451 3.83 0.51 -16.69
N ARG A 452 2.92 0.23 -15.77
CA ARG A 452 2.63 1.13 -14.66
C ARG A 452 3.84 1.35 -13.74
N ALA A 453 4.68 0.34 -13.50
CA ALA A 453 5.92 0.52 -12.74
C ALA A 453 6.88 1.51 -13.42
N ASN A 454 7.07 1.37 -14.74
CA ASN A 454 7.84 2.36 -15.50
C ASN A 454 7.19 3.75 -15.46
N GLY A 455 5.85 3.79 -15.39
CA GLY A 455 5.08 5.00 -15.15
C GLY A 455 5.44 5.65 -13.82
N TRP A 456 5.44 4.88 -12.74
CA TRP A 456 5.81 5.39 -11.40
C TRP A 456 7.19 6.02 -11.38
N ALA A 457 8.16 5.40 -12.07
CA ALA A 457 9.50 5.94 -12.17
C ALA A 457 9.55 7.29 -12.89
N VAL A 458 8.89 7.43 -14.05
CA VAL A 458 8.90 8.71 -14.79
C VAL A 458 8.08 9.78 -14.08
N TRP A 459 6.98 9.39 -13.39
CA TRP A 459 6.22 10.32 -12.57
C TRP A 459 7.09 10.93 -11.47
N ALA A 460 7.68 10.06 -10.62
CA ALA A 460 8.54 10.48 -9.53
C ALA A 460 9.69 11.39 -9.99
N MET A 461 10.38 10.99 -11.09
CA MET A 461 11.43 11.82 -11.67
C MET A 461 10.91 13.19 -12.11
N SER A 462 9.70 13.24 -12.69
CA SER A 462 9.11 14.49 -13.14
C SER A 462 8.75 15.41 -11.97
N ASP A 463 8.25 14.85 -10.85
CA ASP A 463 7.94 15.63 -9.65
C ASP A 463 9.21 16.17 -8.99
N VAL A 464 10.28 15.37 -8.96
CA VAL A 464 11.60 15.86 -8.51
C VAL A 464 12.07 17.03 -9.36
N LEU A 465 12.03 16.91 -10.68
CA LEU A 465 12.48 17.95 -11.60
C LEU A 465 11.64 19.24 -11.54
N MET A 466 10.36 19.14 -11.13
CA MET A 466 9.49 20.32 -10.98
C MET A 466 9.90 21.24 -9.83
N ALA A 467 10.42 20.69 -8.75
CA ALA A 467 10.62 21.46 -7.52
C ALA A 467 12.07 21.47 -7.03
N LEU A 468 12.89 20.50 -7.44
CA LEU A 468 14.32 20.48 -7.07
C LEU A 468 15.04 21.65 -7.75
N PRO A 469 15.81 22.48 -7.01
CA PRO A 469 16.59 23.54 -7.63
C PRO A 469 17.58 23.01 -8.68
N GLU A 470 17.71 23.69 -9.83
CA GLU A 470 18.64 23.28 -10.89
C GLU A 470 20.12 23.28 -10.43
N THR A 471 20.42 24.05 -9.39
CA THR A 471 21.73 24.10 -8.74
C THR A 471 22.02 22.88 -7.87
N HIS A 472 21.01 22.06 -7.56
CA HIS A 472 21.19 20.86 -6.74
C HIS A 472 22.13 19.85 -7.44
N PRO A 473 23.10 19.25 -6.72
CA PRO A 473 24.13 18.37 -7.33
C PRO A 473 23.56 17.18 -8.12
N LEU A 474 22.37 16.72 -7.79
CA LEU A 474 21.73 15.58 -8.44
C LEU A 474 20.76 15.97 -9.56
N TYR A 475 20.37 17.25 -9.72
CA TYR A 475 19.39 17.69 -10.72
C TYR A 475 19.72 17.16 -12.13
N LYS A 476 20.95 17.39 -12.60
CA LYS A 476 21.40 16.95 -13.93
C LYS A 476 21.39 15.42 -14.09
N LYS A 477 21.58 14.67 -13.00
CA LYS A 477 21.53 13.20 -13.03
C LYS A 477 20.09 12.72 -13.16
N VAL A 478 19.17 13.30 -12.39
CA VAL A 478 17.73 12.98 -12.49
C VAL A 478 17.20 13.34 -13.88
N LEU A 479 17.53 14.53 -14.39
CA LEU A 479 17.12 14.96 -15.73
C LEU A 479 17.66 14.02 -16.83
N LYS A 480 18.93 13.60 -16.72
CA LYS A 480 19.50 12.63 -17.66
C LYS A 480 18.77 11.30 -17.62
N GLN A 481 18.44 10.81 -16.41
CA GLN A 481 17.72 9.55 -16.25
C GLN A 481 16.31 9.66 -16.81
N PHE A 482 15.58 10.74 -16.50
CA PHE A 482 14.25 11.02 -17.05
C PHE A 482 14.27 10.99 -18.59
N ARG A 483 15.15 11.76 -19.21
CA ARG A 483 15.31 11.80 -20.67
C ARG A 483 15.67 10.44 -21.26
N THR A 484 16.51 9.66 -20.58
CA THR A 484 16.90 8.32 -21.04
C THR A 484 15.71 7.37 -21.01
N THR A 485 14.94 7.40 -19.94
CA THR A 485 13.74 6.57 -19.76
C THR A 485 12.67 6.92 -20.79
N VAL A 486 12.33 8.19 -20.93
CA VAL A 486 11.34 8.63 -21.93
C VAL A 486 11.76 8.24 -23.35
N ARG A 487 13.02 8.47 -23.71
CA ARG A 487 13.55 8.07 -25.03
C ARG A 487 13.42 6.57 -25.28
N SER A 488 13.55 5.75 -24.24
CA SER A 488 13.34 4.32 -24.36
C SER A 488 11.86 3.99 -24.49
N LEU A 489 10.99 4.54 -23.65
CA LEU A 489 9.54 4.30 -23.68
C LEU A 489 8.92 4.61 -25.04
N VAL A 490 9.31 5.73 -25.66
CA VAL A 490 8.77 6.14 -26.96
C VAL A 490 8.96 5.10 -28.05
N ARG A 491 10.00 4.26 -28.00
CA ARG A 491 10.24 3.19 -28.97
C ARG A 491 9.21 2.06 -28.89
N TYR A 492 8.55 1.94 -27.76
CA TYR A 492 7.56 0.89 -27.47
C TYR A 492 6.12 1.38 -27.57
N GLN A 493 5.90 2.66 -27.97
CA GLN A 493 4.55 3.11 -28.23
C GLN A 493 3.96 2.33 -29.42
N ASP A 494 2.84 1.66 -29.18
CA ASP A 494 2.13 0.90 -30.20
C ASP A 494 1.54 1.84 -31.28
N ALA A 495 1.26 1.30 -32.45
CA ALA A 495 0.65 2.06 -33.54
C ALA A 495 -0.72 2.68 -33.16
N SER A 496 -1.43 2.05 -32.24
CA SER A 496 -2.68 2.58 -31.64
C SER A 496 -2.48 3.82 -30.77
N GLY A 497 -1.25 4.10 -30.33
CA GLY A 497 -0.92 5.18 -29.41
C GLY A 497 -0.73 4.74 -27.95
N PHE A 498 -1.16 3.53 -27.60
CA PHE A 498 -0.99 2.93 -26.27
C PHE A 498 0.41 2.36 -26.04
N TRP A 499 0.68 1.99 -24.80
CA TRP A 499 1.75 1.07 -24.41
C TRP A 499 1.17 -0.22 -23.88
N ARG A 500 1.93 -1.31 -24.04
CA ARG A 500 1.56 -2.65 -23.58
C ARG A 500 1.74 -2.77 -22.09
N ASN A 501 0.96 -3.65 -21.46
CA ASN A 501 1.06 -3.91 -20.02
C ASN A 501 2.47 -4.41 -19.62
N VAL A 502 3.07 -5.33 -20.42
CA VAL A 502 4.51 -5.61 -20.38
C VAL A 502 5.13 -4.94 -21.61
N ILE A 503 5.92 -3.89 -21.37
CA ILE A 503 6.30 -2.89 -22.39
C ILE A 503 7.00 -3.51 -23.61
N ASP A 504 7.95 -4.41 -23.36
CA ASP A 504 8.82 -5.03 -24.37
C ASP A 504 8.37 -6.42 -24.81
N ARG A 505 7.15 -6.84 -24.43
CA ARG A 505 6.53 -8.10 -24.84
C ARG A 505 5.43 -7.88 -25.89
N PRO A 506 5.65 -8.29 -27.17
CA PRO A 506 4.75 -7.95 -28.28
C PRO A 506 3.31 -8.49 -28.18
N ASP A 507 3.11 -9.61 -27.48
CA ASP A 507 1.80 -10.25 -27.28
C ASP A 507 1.08 -9.76 -26.02
N SER A 508 1.71 -8.91 -25.21
CA SER A 508 1.06 -8.30 -24.05
C SER A 508 -0.01 -7.30 -24.50
N PRO A 509 -1.19 -7.29 -23.88
CA PRO A 509 -2.25 -6.32 -24.22
C PRO A 509 -1.82 -4.89 -23.93
N CYS A 510 -2.39 -3.94 -24.68
CA CYS A 510 -2.27 -2.52 -24.38
C CYS A 510 -3.18 -2.15 -23.19
N GLU A 511 -2.73 -1.21 -22.35
CA GLU A 511 -3.46 -0.83 -21.15
C GLU A 511 -3.43 0.68 -20.87
N VAL A 512 -4.39 1.16 -20.10
CA VAL A 512 -4.65 2.58 -19.92
C VAL A 512 -3.75 3.23 -18.89
N SER A 513 -3.50 2.58 -17.74
CA SER A 513 -2.86 3.25 -16.60
C SER A 513 -1.42 3.71 -16.89
N GLY A 514 -0.57 2.81 -17.40
CA GLY A 514 0.81 3.16 -17.78
C GLY A 514 0.84 4.15 -18.94
N THR A 515 -0.07 3.96 -19.94
CA THR A 515 -0.21 4.91 -21.06
C THR A 515 -0.54 6.32 -20.56
N ALA A 516 -1.45 6.46 -19.60
CA ALA A 516 -1.81 7.75 -19.03
C ALA A 516 -0.62 8.40 -18.29
N ILE A 517 0.12 7.63 -17.49
CA ILE A 517 1.29 8.17 -16.77
C ILE A 517 2.37 8.61 -17.76
N PHE A 518 2.63 7.84 -18.81
CA PHE A 518 3.61 8.23 -19.83
C PHE A 518 3.17 9.49 -20.57
N THR A 519 1.89 9.59 -20.92
CA THR A 519 1.31 10.78 -21.54
C THR A 519 1.52 12.01 -20.66
N MET A 520 1.18 11.92 -19.37
CA MET A 520 1.38 12.98 -18.39
C MET A 520 2.85 13.41 -18.30
N ALA A 521 3.77 12.45 -18.12
CA ALA A 521 5.18 12.75 -17.93
C ALA A 521 5.84 13.35 -19.18
N ILE A 522 5.46 12.87 -20.38
CA ILE A 522 5.94 13.41 -21.66
C ILE A 522 5.40 14.81 -21.89
N ALA A 523 4.09 15.03 -21.71
CA ALA A 523 3.47 16.35 -21.86
C ALA A 523 4.11 17.38 -20.92
N ARG A 524 4.30 17.00 -19.64
CA ARG A 524 5.00 17.81 -18.63
C ARG A 524 6.44 18.10 -19.03
N GLY A 525 7.17 17.08 -19.52
CA GLY A 525 8.56 17.21 -19.95
C GLY A 525 8.73 18.17 -21.12
N VAL A 526 7.85 18.14 -22.10
CA VAL A 526 7.83 19.10 -23.23
C VAL A 526 7.46 20.50 -22.72
N ARG A 527 6.41 20.59 -21.91
CA ARG A 527 5.94 21.86 -21.36
C ARG A 527 7.02 22.60 -20.57
N LEU A 528 7.82 21.88 -19.80
CA LEU A 528 8.87 22.44 -18.94
C LEU A 528 10.25 22.50 -19.61
N GLY A 529 10.35 22.09 -20.88
CA GLY A 529 11.61 22.16 -21.64
C GLY A 529 12.65 21.09 -21.29
N TRP A 530 12.22 20.02 -20.61
CA TRP A 530 13.08 18.86 -20.35
C TRP A 530 13.18 17.94 -21.57
N LEU A 531 12.17 17.93 -22.41
CA LEU A 531 12.11 17.17 -23.66
C LEU A 531 11.97 18.14 -24.84
N ASP A 532 12.48 17.72 -25.99
CA ASP A 532 12.35 18.46 -27.24
C ASP A 532 10.89 18.51 -27.72
N ALA A 533 10.54 19.54 -28.48
CA ALA A 533 9.15 19.77 -28.91
C ALA A 533 8.55 18.60 -29.71
N GLU A 534 9.37 17.80 -30.39
CA GLU A 534 8.92 16.63 -31.17
C GLU A 534 8.22 15.57 -30.30
N TYR A 535 8.54 15.48 -29.01
CA TYR A 535 7.87 14.55 -28.08
C TYR A 535 6.41 14.93 -27.82
N ALA A 536 5.97 16.16 -28.16
CA ALA A 536 4.57 16.54 -28.06
C ALA A 536 3.67 15.64 -28.92
N ALA A 537 4.12 15.28 -30.12
CA ALA A 537 3.37 14.39 -31.00
C ALA A 537 3.19 12.97 -30.43
N VAL A 538 4.11 12.51 -29.58
CA VAL A 538 3.99 11.24 -28.88
C VAL A 538 2.88 11.31 -27.82
N ALA A 539 2.89 12.38 -27.02
CA ALA A 539 1.85 12.60 -25.99
C ALA A 539 0.47 12.83 -26.63
N GLU A 540 0.38 13.59 -27.72
CA GLU A 540 -0.87 13.84 -28.46
C GLU A 540 -1.46 12.54 -29.02
N ARG A 541 -0.61 11.68 -29.61
CA ARG A 541 -1.04 10.37 -30.12
C ARG A 541 -1.54 9.45 -28.99
N ALA A 542 -0.85 9.45 -27.84
CA ALA A 542 -1.27 8.69 -26.68
C ALA A 542 -2.57 9.24 -26.07
N TRP A 543 -2.69 10.55 -25.95
CA TRP A 543 -3.92 11.18 -25.46
C TRP A 543 -5.12 10.84 -26.34
N LYS A 544 -4.95 10.93 -27.66
CA LYS A 544 -6.00 10.52 -28.60
C LYS A 544 -6.40 9.05 -28.42
N ALA A 545 -5.46 8.17 -28.13
CA ALA A 545 -5.75 6.77 -27.82
C ALA A 545 -6.53 6.66 -26.49
N LEU A 546 -6.10 7.36 -25.43
CA LEU A 546 -6.78 7.35 -24.15
C LEU A 546 -8.24 7.83 -24.24
N THR A 547 -8.53 8.85 -25.07
CA THR A 547 -9.91 9.34 -25.23
C THR A 547 -10.86 8.31 -25.83
N THR A 548 -10.35 7.28 -26.52
CA THR A 548 -11.19 6.18 -27.02
C THR A 548 -11.65 5.21 -25.92
N GLU A 549 -11.04 5.28 -24.75
CA GLU A 549 -11.37 4.46 -23.59
C GLU A 549 -12.10 5.26 -22.49
N ILE A 550 -12.65 6.43 -22.84
CA ILE A 550 -13.39 7.28 -21.91
C ILE A 550 -14.77 7.59 -22.48
N ASP A 551 -15.80 7.07 -21.84
CA ASP A 551 -17.18 7.29 -22.27
C ASP A 551 -17.68 8.73 -21.98
N LEU A 552 -18.82 9.07 -22.57
CA LEU A 552 -19.45 10.37 -22.37
C LEU A 552 -19.91 10.61 -20.93
N ASP A 553 -20.18 9.56 -20.18
CA ASP A 553 -20.56 9.64 -18.76
C ASP A 553 -19.35 9.76 -17.83
N GLY A 554 -18.12 9.59 -18.36
CA GLY A 554 -16.87 9.66 -17.63
C GLY A 554 -16.30 8.29 -17.21
N THR A 555 -16.90 7.17 -17.65
CA THR A 555 -16.35 5.84 -17.40
C THR A 555 -15.04 5.64 -18.14
N VAL A 556 -14.03 5.14 -17.45
CA VAL A 556 -12.69 4.86 -18.00
C VAL A 556 -12.49 3.36 -18.08
N HIS A 557 -12.27 2.85 -19.31
CA HIS A 557 -12.13 1.41 -19.57
C HIS A 557 -10.68 0.94 -19.51
N LYS A 558 -10.50 -0.39 -19.50
CA LYS A 558 -9.22 -1.10 -19.68
C LYS A 558 -8.09 -0.70 -18.71
N ILE A 559 -8.40 -0.44 -17.48
CA ILE A 559 -7.40 -0.19 -16.46
C ILE A 559 -6.90 -1.52 -15.89
N CYS A 560 -5.60 -1.74 -15.91
CA CYS A 560 -4.98 -2.90 -15.28
C CYS A 560 -5.14 -2.81 -13.75
N VAL A 561 -5.66 -3.86 -13.14
CA VAL A 561 -5.85 -3.96 -11.68
C VAL A 561 -4.55 -3.84 -10.90
N GLY A 562 -4.65 -3.77 -9.58
CA GLY A 562 -3.52 -3.91 -8.66
C GLY A 562 -2.66 -5.13 -9.03
N THR A 563 -1.34 -4.96 -9.07
CA THR A 563 -0.43 -5.97 -9.60
C THR A 563 0.77 -6.10 -8.69
N MET A 564 0.93 -7.30 -8.12
CA MET A 564 2.10 -7.64 -7.32
C MET A 564 3.32 -7.89 -8.21
N CYS A 565 4.53 -7.78 -7.64
CA CYS A 565 5.71 -8.16 -8.39
C CYS A 565 5.84 -9.70 -8.46
N SER A 566 6.19 -10.19 -9.63
CA SER A 566 6.37 -11.63 -9.92
C SER A 566 7.51 -11.84 -10.89
N THR A 567 8.16 -12.98 -10.79
CA THR A 567 9.13 -13.46 -11.80
C THR A 567 8.43 -14.11 -12.99
N ASP A 568 7.15 -14.44 -12.84
CA ASP A 568 6.33 -15.00 -13.90
C ASP A 568 5.81 -13.88 -14.81
N GLU A 569 6.31 -13.82 -16.03
CA GLU A 569 5.90 -12.81 -17.00
C GLU A 569 4.45 -13.01 -17.48
N GLU A 570 3.96 -14.24 -17.53
CA GLU A 570 2.59 -14.56 -17.91
C GLU A 570 1.58 -14.01 -16.91
N TYR A 571 1.93 -13.96 -15.63
CA TYR A 571 1.14 -13.30 -14.60
C TYR A 571 0.80 -11.85 -14.96
N TYR A 572 1.75 -11.10 -15.55
CA TYR A 572 1.49 -9.71 -15.97
C TYR A 572 0.66 -9.63 -17.24
N VAL A 573 0.92 -10.51 -18.21
CA VAL A 573 0.21 -10.51 -19.49
C VAL A 573 -1.27 -10.84 -19.31
N THR A 574 -1.57 -11.69 -18.35
CA THR A 574 -2.94 -12.16 -18.06
C THR A 574 -3.65 -11.35 -16.98
N ARG A 575 -3.07 -10.24 -16.48
CA ARG A 575 -3.76 -9.40 -15.50
C ARG A 575 -5.09 -8.91 -16.05
N PRO A 576 -6.17 -8.97 -15.26
CA PRO A 576 -7.47 -8.45 -15.67
C PRO A 576 -7.44 -6.92 -15.77
N PHE A 577 -8.32 -6.40 -16.60
CA PHE A 577 -8.57 -4.98 -16.75
C PHE A 577 -10.01 -4.70 -16.35
N TYR A 578 -10.22 -3.63 -15.60
CA TYR A 578 -11.55 -3.22 -15.16
C TYR A 578 -11.85 -1.77 -15.54
N ASP A 579 -13.14 -1.49 -15.60
CA ASP A 579 -13.64 -0.14 -15.80
C ASP A 579 -13.57 0.61 -14.47
N ASP A 580 -13.22 1.89 -14.56
CA ASP A 580 -13.10 2.80 -13.40
C ASP A 580 -12.18 2.33 -12.27
N ASP A 581 -11.31 1.35 -12.54
CA ASP A 581 -10.35 0.92 -11.52
C ASP A 581 -9.46 2.10 -11.12
N THR A 582 -9.50 2.43 -9.85
CA THR A 582 -8.83 3.62 -9.32
C THR A 582 -7.31 3.58 -9.43
N HIS A 583 -6.69 2.40 -9.68
CA HIS A 583 -5.24 2.30 -9.96
C HIS A 583 -4.80 3.07 -11.22
N GLY A 584 -5.73 3.42 -12.12
CA GLY A 584 -5.42 4.16 -13.34
C GLY A 584 -6.25 5.41 -13.54
N SER A 585 -7.44 5.53 -12.96
CA SER A 585 -8.33 6.67 -13.18
C SER A 585 -7.66 8.02 -12.85
N PHE A 586 -6.92 8.10 -11.72
CA PHE A 586 -6.22 9.32 -11.36
C PHE A 586 -5.08 9.67 -12.35
N ALA A 587 -4.43 8.65 -12.92
CA ALA A 587 -3.40 8.87 -13.92
C ALA A 587 -3.99 9.48 -15.21
N VAL A 588 -5.19 9.06 -15.61
CA VAL A 588 -5.92 9.64 -16.75
C VAL A 588 -6.28 11.10 -16.49
N LEU A 589 -6.76 11.42 -15.29
CA LEU A 589 -7.01 12.80 -14.87
C LEU A 589 -5.75 13.66 -14.99
N PHE A 590 -4.62 13.20 -14.46
CA PHE A 590 -3.34 13.93 -14.57
C PHE A 590 -2.86 14.04 -16.02
N ALA A 591 -3.07 13.02 -16.86
CA ALA A 591 -2.70 13.08 -18.27
C ALA A 591 -3.46 14.20 -18.99
N GLY A 592 -4.78 14.27 -18.83
CA GLY A 592 -5.58 15.33 -19.44
C GLY A 592 -5.26 16.73 -18.92
N VAL A 593 -5.02 16.85 -17.61
CA VAL A 593 -4.57 18.11 -16.99
C VAL A 593 -3.24 18.58 -17.59
N GLU A 594 -2.24 17.71 -17.72
CA GLU A 594 -0.93 18.09 -18.29
C GLU A 594 -1.00 18.32 -19.81
N MET A 595 -1.83 17.57 -20.52
CA MET A 595 -2.10 17.84 -21.94
C MET A 595 -2.74 19.22 -22.13
N GLN A 596 -3.71 19.60 -21.29
CA GLN A 596 -4.30 20.93 -21.33
C GLN A 596 -3.28 22.04 -21.01
N ARG A 597 -2.43 21.82 -19.99
CA ARG A 597 -1.33 22.75 -19.67
C ARG A 597 -0.33 22.91 -20.81
N LEU A 598 -0.04 21.82 -21.54
CA LEU A 598 0.84 21.85 -22.71
C LEU A 598 0.22 22.68 -23.85
N LEU A 599 -1.08 22.52 -24.10
CA LEU A 599 -1.80 23.28 -25.11
C LEU A 599 -1.89 24.78 -24.76
N ASN A 600 -2.12 25.12 -23.51
CA ASN A 600 -2.15 26.50 -23.01
C ASN A 600 -0.83 27.25 -23.23
N ARG A 601 0.32 26.52 -23.21
CA ARG A 601 1.63 27.13 -23.49
C ARG A 601 1.85 27.46 -24.98
N LYS A 602 1.14 26.77 -25.88
CA LYS A 602 1.25 27.02 -27.34
C LYS A 602 0.45 28.25 -27.81
N LYS A 603 -0.45 28.76 -26.94
CA LYS A 603 -1.19 30.02 -27.12
C LYS A 603 -0.44 31.18 -26.46
#